data_38bc8b9972c085465e5734881c377b32
#
_entry.id   38bc8b9972c085465e5734881c377b32
#
_cell.length_a   1.000
_cell.length_b   1.000
_cell.length_c   1.000
_cell.angle_alpha   90.00
_cell.angle_beta   90.00
_cell.angle_gamma   90.00
#
_symmetry.space_group_name_H-M   'P 1'
#
loop_
_entity.id
_entity.type
_entity.pdbx_description
1 polymer ?
#
loop_
_entity_poly.entity_id
_entity_poly.type
_entity_poly.pdbx_seq_one_letter_code
_entity_poly.pdbx_strand_id
1 'polypeptide(L)'
;MYPWGGIILKKIIMTGGGSAGHVTPNIALFPELKRLGYTILYIGSRDGIEKEIIEKENIKYYSISSGKLRRYIDLKNISDPFKVVKGVFQAWKVIRKEKPDIVFSKGGFVSVPVVMGAYLNGVPVIAHESDITPGLANKLSAPYCTKICVTFPESLIGISGKKAVLTGTPIRHEILEGSRILGKKFCRFEDSKPMLLVMGGSLGSKIINESIRSCLDELLLEYNVAHICGKGNKDKDLINKKGYSQFEYIDQELNNVMA
;
A
#
# COMPACT_ATOMS: atom_id res chain seq x y z
N MET A 1 32.82 -5.43 -10.90
CA MET A 1 33.60 -6.00 -9.79
C MET A 1 34.54 -4.91 -9.31
N TYR A 2 34.28 -4.32 -8.11
CA TYR A 2 35.20 -3.32 -7.54
C TYR A 2 36.31 -4.03 -6.76
N PRO A 3 37.54 -3.57 -6.83
CA PRO A 3 38.72 -4.31 -6.37
C PRO A 3 38.94 -4.36 -4.85
N TRP A 4 38.03 -3.82 -4.05
CA TRP A 4 38.09 -3.84 -2.59
C TRP A 4 36.80 -4.45 -2.06
N GLY A 5 36.81 -5.73 -1.67
CA GLY A 5 35.69 -6.56 -1.27
C GLY A 5 34.97 -6.13 0.03
N GLY A 6 34.65 -4.86 0.19
CA GLY A 6 33.73 -4.38 1.21
C GLY A 6 32.30 -4.44 0.68
N ILE A 7 31.42 -5.19 1.36
CA ILE A 7 29.97 -5.11 1.14
C ILE A 7 29.55 -3.68 1.48
N ILE A 8 29.36 -2.84 0.47
CA ILE A 8 28.73 -1.52 0.68
C ILE A 8 27.27 -1.82 1.02
N LEU A 9 26.94 -1.80 2.30
CA LEU A 9 25.57 -1.93 2.79
C LEU A 9 24.78 -0.71 2.29
N LYS A 10 24.02 -0.89 1.22
CA LYS A 10 23.11 0.12 0.71
C LYS A 10 21.97 0.31 1.70
N LYS A 11 21.55 1.54 1.91
CA LYS A 11 20.48 1.87 2.86
C LYS A 11 19.35 2.60 2.16
N ILE A 12 18.13 2.12 2.36
CA ILE A 12 16.92 2.76 1.85
C ILE A 12 16.00 3.16 3.02
N ILE A 13 15.47 4.37 2.96
CA ILE A 13 14.34 4.76 3.79
C ILE A 13 13.07 4.70 2.97
N MET A 14 12.08 3.96 3.48
CA MET A 14 10.75 3.88 2.88
C MET A 14 9.74 4.68 3.69
N THR A 15 8.75 5.23 3.02
CA THR A 15 7.66 5.99 3.64
C THR A 15 6.36 5.80 2.89
N GLY A 16 5.28 5.89 3.61
CA GLY A 16 3.91 5.78 3.14
C GLY A 16 3.00 5.51 4.32
N GLY A 17 1.79 6.03 4.32
CA GLY A 17 0.91 5.81 5.47
C GLY A 17 -0.44 6.49 5.34
N GLY A 18 -1.21 6.41 6.41
CA GLY A 18 -2.58 6.88 6.48
C GLY A 18 -3.61 5.84 6.02
N SER A 19 -3.20 4.83 5.24
CA SER A 19 -4.03 3.67 4.88
C SER A 19 -3.15 2.46 4.55
N ALA A 20 -3.69 1.25 4.65
CA ALA A 20 -2.99 0.02 4.27
C ALA A 20 -2.52 0.03 2.80
N GLY A 21 -3.28 0.67 1.90
CA GLY A 21 -2.94 0.80 0.48
C GLY A 21 -1.64 1.57 0.20
N HIS A 22 -1.17 2.41 1.14
CA HIS A 22 0.14 3.06 1.05
C HIS A 22 1.26 2.29 1.74
N VAL A 23 0.95 1.23 2.47
CA VAL A 23 1.93 0.45 3.24
C VAL A 23 2.21 -0.90 2.59
N THR A 24 1.17 -1.64 2.22
CA THR A 24 1.27 -2.98 1.63
C THR A 24 2.19 -3.04 0.39
N PRO A 25 2.14 -2.09 -0.56
CA PRO A 25 3.07 -2.10 -1.68
C PRO A 25 4.54 -1.87 -1.28
N ASN A 26 4.80 -1.17 -0.16
CA ASN A 26 6.15 -1.07 0.38
C ASN A 26 6.65 -2.41 0.88
N ILE A 27 5.80 -3.16 1.59
CA ILE A 27 6.12 -4.50 2.10
C ILE A 27 6.42 -5.46 0.94
N ALA A 28 5.66 -5.37 -0.14
CA ALA A 28 5.89 -6.19 -1.35
C ALA A 28 7.30 -6.02 -1.94
N LEU A 29 7.95 -4.88 -1.70
CA LEU A 29 9.33 -4.61 -2.14
C LEU A 29 10.40 -5.11 -1.16
N PHE A 30 10.07 -5.44 0.09
CA PHE A 30 11.05 -5.79 1.11
C PHE A 30 11.90 -7.02 0.75
N PRO A 31 11.32 -8.13 0.27
CA PRO A 31 12.12 -9.31 -0.09
C PRO A 31 13.18 -8.99 -1.14
N GLU A 32 12.79 -8.28 -2.20
CA GLU A 32 13.68 -7.94 -3.28
C GLU A 32 14.76 -6.93 -2.86
N LEU A 33 14.39 -5.92 -2.07
CA LEU A 33 15.36 -4.96 -1.52
C LEU A 33 16.38 -5.64 -0.60
N LYS A 34 15.94 -6.59 0.24
CA LYS A 34 16.84 -7.40 1.09
C LYS A 34 17.77 -8.27 0.22
N ARG A 35 17.22 -8.90 -0.83
CA ARG A 35 18.02 -9.70 -1.79
C ARG A 35 19.09 -8.86 -2.50
N LEU A 36 18.78 -7.60 -2.80
CA LEU A 36 19.72 -6.63 -3.38
C LEU A 36 20.72 -6.02 -2.37
N GLY A 37 20.70 -6.47 -1.11
CA GLY A 37 21.60 -6.02 -0.05
C GLY A 37 21.24 -4.69 0.60
N TYR A 38 19.99 -4.23 0.48
CA TYR A 38 19.55 -3.02 1.15
C TYR A 38 19.20 -3.25 2.61
N THR A 39 19.70 -2.38 3.48
CA THR A 39 19.15 -2.19 4.83
C THR A 39 17.95 -1.28 4.72
N ILE A 40 16.77 -1.78 5.12
CA ILE A 40 15.51 -1.05 5.03
C ILE A 40 15.20 -0.36 6.35
N LEU A 41 14.86 0.91 6.29
CA LEU A 41 14.32 1.72 7.37
C LEU A 41 12.97 2.28 6.96
N TYR A 42 12.11 2.60 7.93
CA TYR A 42 10.81 3.20 7.64
C TYR A 42 10.59 4.48 8.44
N ILE A 43 10.05 5.50 7.78
CA ILE A 43 9.58 6.72 8.44
C ILE A 43 8.08 6.83 8.20
N GLY A 44 7.31 6.93 9.28
CA GLY A 44 5.86 7.07 9.22
C GLY A 44 5.31 7.92 10.35
N SER A 45 3.99 7.98 10.48
CA SER A 45 3.34 8.75 11.54
C SER A 45 3.41 8.03 12.90
N ARG A 46 3.17 8.77 13.98
CA ARG A 46 3.25 8.23 15.34
C ARG A 46 2.13 7.23 15.64
N ASP A 47 0.91 7.56 15.18
CA ASP A 47 -0.32 6.85 15.53
C ASP A 47 -1.04 6.32 14.28
N GLY A 48 -0.31 6.10 13.19
CA GLY A 48 -0.85 5.56 11.95
C GLY A 48 -0.83 4.04 11.91
N ILE A 49 -1.73 3.46 11.11
CA ILE A 49 -1.81 2.01 10.88
C ILE A 49 -0.49 1.44 10.33
N GLU A 50 0.30 2.26 9.63
CA GLU A 50 1.58 1.88 9.07
C GLU A 50 2.57 1.43 10.14
N LYS A 51 2.49 1.99 11.36
CA LYS A 51 3.39 1.64 12.44
C LYS A 51 3.25 0.16 12.85
N GLU A 52 2.02 -0.25 13.16
CA GLU A 52 1.74 -1.63 13.56
C GLU A 52 2.09 -2.64 12.46
N ILE A 53 1.82 -2.27 11.21
CA ILE A 53 2.09 -3.14 10.06
C ILE A 53 3.60 -3.31 9.86
N ILE A 54 4.37 -2.21 9.91
CA ILE A 54 5.83 -2.25 9.66
C ILE A 54 6.61 -2.85 10.84
N GLU A 55 6.16 -2.64 12.08
CA GLU A 55 6.79 -3.26 13.25
C GLU A 55 6.69 -4.80 13.22
N LYS A 56 5.60 -5.36 12.65
CA LYS A 56 5.48 -6.82 12.41
C LYS A 56 6.50 -7.37 11.43
N GLU A 57 7.00 -6.55 10.51
CA GLU A 57 8.03 -6.92 9.53
C GLU A 57 9.47 -6.83 10.08
N ASN A 58 9.63 -6.51 11.37
CA ASN A 58 10.92 -6.29 12.03
C ASN A 58 11.78 -5.22 11.33
N ILE A 59 11.16 -4.20 10.75
CA ILE A 59 11.82 -3.06 10.12
C ILE A 59 11.92 -1.92 11.13
N LYS A 60 13.11 -1.32 11.23
CA LYS A 60 13.34 -0.17 12.13
C LYS A 60 12.47 1.01 11.71
N TYR A 61 11.61 1.45 12.61
CA TYR A 61 10.62 2.48 12.40
C TYR A 61 10.98 3.79 13.11
N TYR A 62 10.80 4.90 12.41
CA TYR A 62 10.94 6.25 12.96
C TYR A 62 9.61 6.98 12.85
N SER A 63 9.11 7.46 14.00
CA SER A 63 7.87 8.24 14.05
C SER A 63 8.15 9.73 13.87
N ILE A 64 7.41 10.37 12.98
CA ILE A 64 7.41 11.82 12.80
C ILE A 64 6.02 12.42 12.99
N SER A 65 5.98 13.74 13.20
CA SER A 65 4.75 14.51 13.16
C SER A 65 4.27 14.62 11.73
N SER A 66 2.97 14.36 11.49
CA SER A 66 2.34 14.54 10.19
C SER A 66 1.01 15.27 10.36
N GLY A 67 0.75 16.27 9.51
CA GLY A 67 -0.57 16.90 9.41
C GLY A 67 -1.46 16.05 8.50
N LYS A 68 -2.75 15.91 8.82
CA LYS A 68 -3.74 15.38 7.88
C LYS A 68 -4.22 16.54 7.00
N LEU A 69 -3.77 16.58 5.74
CA LEU A 69 -4.31 17.51 4.74
C LEU A 69 -5.76 17.11 4.42
N ARG A 70 -6.71 17.63 5.18
CA ARG A 70 -8.14 17.35 5.02
C ARG A 70 -8.70 18.20 3.89
N ARG A 71 -9.61 17.62 3.10
CA ARG A 71 -10.26 18.31 1.98
C ARG A 71 -11.39 19.28 2.42
N TYR A 72 -11.74 19.31 3.73
CA TYR A 72 -12.80 20.14 4.28
C TYR A 72 -12.25 21.09 5.34
N ILE A 73 -12.94 22.20 5.56
CA ILE A 73 -12.59 23.23 6.55
C ILE A 73 -12.83 22.63 7.95
N ASP A 74 -11.75 22.40 8.70
CA ASP A 74 -11.72 21.94 10.08
C ASP A 74 -10.78 22.88 10.86
N LEU A 75 -11.10 23.24 12.09
CA LEU A 75 -10.22 24.04 12.97
C LEU A 75 -8.83 23.43 13.12
N LYS A 76 -8.70 22.11 12.97
CA LYS A 76 -7.41 21.40 12.95
C LYS A 76 -6.55 21.71 11.73
N ASN A 77 -7.13 22.28 10.67
CA ASN A 77 -6.38 22.72 9.48
C ASN A 77 -5.40 23.85 9.80
N ILE A 78 -5.64 24.64 10.87
CA ILE A 78 -4.73 25.70 11.32
C ILE A 78 -3.46 25.11 11.96
N SER A 79 -3.57 23.99 12.69
CA SER A 79 -2.44 23.33 13.35
C SER A 79 -1.65 22.39 12.45
N ASP A 80 -2.25 21.91 11.35
CA ASP A 80 -1.64 20.89 10.50
C ASP A 80 -0.41 21.40 9.71
N PRO A 81 -0.34 22.65 9.21
CA PRO A 81 0.89 23.19 8.62
C PRO A 81 2.09 23.18 9.59
N PHE A 82 1.88 23.53 10.86
CA PHE A 82 2.93 23.49 11.88
C PHE A 82 3.41 22.06 12.16
N LYS A 83 2.48 21.08 12.15
CA LYS A 83 2.82 19.65 12.27
C LYS A 83 3.63 19.18 11.07
N VAL A 84 3.31 19.62 9.86
CA VAL A 84 4.08 19.32 8.64
C VAL A 84 5.49 19.87 8.75
N VAL A 85 5.65 21.16 9.10
CA VAL A 85 6.98 21.79 9.28
C VAL A 85 7.80 21.05 10.34
N LYS A 86 7.18 20.74 11.49
CA LYS A 86 7.82 19.91 12.53
C LYS A 86 8.24 18.55 11.99
N GLY A 87 7.37 17.90 11.20
CA GLY A 87 7.64 16.63 10.54
C GLY A 87 8.82 16.69 9.57
N VAL A 88 8.91 17.75 8.76
CA VAL A 88 10.07 17.99 7.86
C VAL A 88 11.37 18.04 8.65
N PHE A 89 11.40 18.80 9.74
CA PHE A 89 12.59 18.90 10.56
C PHE A 89 12.98 17.57 11.24
N GLN A 90 11.97 16.81 11.69
CA GLN A 90 12.20 15.47 12.27
C GLN A 90 12.71 14.50 11.20
N ALA A 91 12.11 14.47 10.02
CA ALA A 91 12.55 13.64 8.91
C ALA A 91 13.97 14.03 8.45
N TRP A 92 14.26 15.33 8.33
CA TRP A 92 15.58 15.83 8.02
C TRP A 92 16.64 15.32 9.00
N LYS A 93 16.37 15.37 10.33
CA LYS A 93 17.29 14.86 11.36
C LYS A 93 17.52 13.33 11.22
N VAL A 94 16.46 12.56 11.03
CA VAL A 94 16.55 11.11 10.86
C VAL A 94 17.38 10.77 9.63
N ILE A 95 17.07 11.39 8.48
CA ILE A 95 17.77 11.15 7.22
C ILE A 95 19.25 11.55 7.31
N ARG A 96 19.55 12.68 7.94
CA ARG A 96 20.93 13.13 8.19
C ARG A 96 21.72 12.15 9.11
N LYS A 97 21.05 11.57 10.10
CA LYS A 97 21.63 10.57 10.99
C LYS A 97 21.87 9.24 10.29
N GLU A 98 20.86 8.72 9.59
CA GLU A 98 20.89 7.39 8.99
C GLU A 98 21.65 7.35 7.66
N LYS A 99 21.79 8.49 6.96
CA LYS A 99 22.51 8.65 5.69
C LYS A 99 22.09 7.59 4.66
N PRO A 100 20.79 7.52 4.29
CA PRO A 100 20.34 6.57 3.27
C PRO A 100 20.86 6.97 1.89
N ASP A 101 21.03 5.98 1.02
CA ASP A 101 21.39 6.21 -0.38
C ASP A 101 20.19 6.72 -1.19
N ILE A 102 18.98 6.36 -0.73
CA ILE A 102 17.73 6.69 -1.44
C ILE A 102 16.55 6.70 -0.47
N VAL A 103 15.54 7.49 -0.81
CA VAL A 103 14.22 7.48 -0.15
C VAL A 103 13.16 7.01 -1.15
N PHE A 104 12.32 6.05 -0.74
CA PHE A 104 11.16 5.60 -1.52
C PHE A 104 9.87 6.02 -0.83
N SER A 105 8.99 6.71 -1.57
CA SER A 105 7.71 7.23 -1.08
C SER A 105 6.53 6.58 -1.80
N LYS A 106 5.65 5.91 -1.06
CA LYS A 106 4.39 5.37 -1.59
C LYS A 106 3.23 6.37 -1.49
N GLY A 107 3.46 7.55 -0.92
CA GLY A 107 2.44 8.56 -0.74
C GLY A 107 1.75 8.52 0.63
N GLY A 108 0.61 9.23 0.73
CA GLY A 108 -0.03 9.55 2.01
C GLY A 108 0.59 10.79 2.66
N PHE A 109 -0.12 11.41 3.63
CA PHE A 109 0.33 12.73 4.12
C PHE A 109 1.66 12.70 4.87
N VAL A 110 2.01 11.56 5.47
CA VAL A 110 3.30 11.42 6.18
C VAL A 110 4.48 11.42 5.23
N SER A 111 4.27 11.09 3.96
CA SER A 111 5.35 11.07 2.97
C SER A 111 5.84 12.48 2.59
N VAL A 112 4.96 13.48 2.61
CA VAL A 112 5.33 14.86 2.22
C VAL A 112 6.50 15.39 3.06
N PRO A 113 6.45 15.40 4.40
CA PRO A 113 7.58 15.85 5.21
C PRO A 113 8.84 14.98 5.02
N VAL A 114 8.70 13.67 4.74
CA VAL A 114 9.86 12.79 4.51
C VAL A 114 10.55 13.13 3.19
N VAL A 115 9.78 13.32 2.13
CA VAL A 115 10.30 13.70 0.81
C VAL A 115 11.02 15.05 0.86
N MET A 116 10.42 16.05 1.54
CA MET A 116 11.06 17.35 1.75
C MET A 116 12.34 17.24 2.59
N GLY A 117 12.31 16.44 3.67
CA GLY A 117 13.49 16.19 4.49
C GLY A 117 14.62 15.49 3.74
N ALA A 118 14.29 14.58 2.80
CA ALA A 118 15.26 13.95 1.90
C ALA A 118 15.88 14.95 0.92
N TYR A 119 15.04 15.76 0.29
CA TYR A 119 15.50 16.82 -0.61
C TYR A 119 16.47 17.77 0.08
N LEU A 120 16.17 18.21 1.30
CA LEU A 120 17.04 19.10 2.08
C LEU A 120 18.38 18.44 2.49
N ASN A 121 18.46 17.11 2.48
CA ASN A 121 19.71 16.36 2.70
C ASN A 121 20.43 15.98 1.41
N GLY A 122 19.91 16.35 0.23
CA GLY A 122 20.46 15.97 -1.07
C GLY A 122 20.30 14.47 -1.38
N VAL A 123 19.40 13.77 -0.68
CA VAL A 123 19.14 12.34 -0.89
C VAL A 123 18.10 12.18 -2.00
N PRO A 124 18.38 11.37 -3.05
CA PRO A 124 17.44 11.14 -4.14
C PRO A 124 16.16 10.46 -3.64
N VAL A 125 15.01 10.87 -4.23
CA VAL A 125 13.70 10.39 -3.89
C VAL A 125 13.04 9.73 -5.10
N ILE A 126 12.55 8.52 -4.93
CA ILE A 126 11.61 7.87 -5.84
C ILE A 126 10.24 7.86 -5.19
N ALA A 127 9.25 8.45 -5.85
CA ALA A 127 7.84 8.33 -5.44
C ALA A 127 7.12 7.29 -6.31
N HIS A 128 6.05 6.71 -5.78
CA HIS A 128 5.16 5.83 -6.53
C HIS A 128 3.72 6.32 -6.42
N GLU A 129 3.04 6.45 -7.57
CA GLU A 129 1.63 6.78 -7.66
C GLU A 129 0.84 5.57 -8.15
N SER A 130 -0.20 5.21 -7.40
CA SER A 130 -1.07 4.07 -7.72
C SER A 130 -2.30 4.45 -8.52
N ASP A 131 -2.73 5.69 -8.43
CA ASP A 131 -3.95 6.16 -9.05
C ASP A 131 -3.66 6.79 -10.41
N ILE A 132 -4.65 6.78 -11.31
CA ILE A 132 -4.55 7.47 -12.60
C ILE A 132 -4.32 8.96 -12.39
N THR A 133 -5.05 9.55 -11.43
CA THR A 133 -4.88 10.96 -11.05
C THR A 133 -4.05 11.06 -9.78
N PRO A 134 -2.89 11.72 -9.81
CA PRO A 134 -2.03 11.84 -8.64
C PRO A 134 -2.76 12.45 -7.44
N GLY A 135 -2.62 11.78 -6.29
CA GLY A 135 -3.13 12.28 -5.02
C GLY A 135 -2.42 13.56 -4.56
N LEU A 136 -3.06 14.34 -3.68
CA LEU A 136 -2.52 15.63 -3.22
C LEU A 136 -1.10 15.50 -2.62
N ALA A 137 -0.84 14.46 -1.84
CA ALA A 137 0.47 14.22 -1.25
C ALA A 137 1.55 14.02 -2.32
N ASN A 138 1.26 13.24 -3.36
CA ASN A 138 2.17 13.02 -4.47
C ASN A 138 2.35 14.28 -5.34
N LYS A 139 1.29 15.08 -5.55
CA LYS A 139 1.40 16.39 -6.22
C LYS A 139 2.34 17.33 -5.49
N LEU A 140 2.23 17.42 -4.17
CA LEU A 140 3.10 18.25 -3.34
C LEU A 140 4.55 17.74 -3.29
N SER A 141 4.75 16.43 -3.37
CA SER A 141 6.05 15.77 -3.32
C SER A 141 6.77 15.78 -4.68
N ALA A 142 6.04 15.79 -5.80
CA ALA A 142 6.58 15.63 -7.15
C ALA A 142 7.74 16.59 -7.52
N PRO A 143 7.73 17.88 -7.15
CA PRO A 143 8.86 18.79 -7.43
C PRO A 143 10.18 18.29 -6.83
N TYR A 144 10.13 17.64 -5.67
CA TYR A 144 11.28 17.21 -4.87
C TYR A 144 11.73 15.78 -5.21
N CYS A 145 10.99 15.07 -6.07
CA CYS A 145 11.32 13.70 -6.47
C CYS A 145 12.29 13.68 -7.66
N THR A 146 13.21 12.72 -7.63
CA THR A 146 14.12 12.41 -8.73
C THR A 146 13.41 11.62 -9.82
N LYS A 147 12.59 10.64 -9.40
CA LYS A 147 11.74 9.81 -10.27
C LYS A 147 10.38 9.60 -9.63
N ILE A 148 9.37 9.37 -10.48
CA ILE A 148 8.01 9.06 -10.08
C ILE A 148 7.57 7.83 -10.86
N CYS A 149 7.47 6.71 -10.18
CA CYS A 149 6.91 5.48 -10.72
C CYS A 149 5.39 5.60 -10.78
N VAL A 150 4.77 5.14 -11.84
CA VAL A 150 3.33 5.18 -12.04
C VAL A 150 2.79 3.81 -12.42
N THR A 151 1.55 3.56 -12.01
CA THR A 151 0.86 2.30 -12.30
C THR A 151 0.28 2.26 -13.70
N PHE A 152 -0.24 3.39 -14.19
CA PHE A 152 -0.98 3.47 -15.44
C PHE A 152 -0.27 4.35 -16.47
N PRO A 153 -0.34 3.99 -17.78
CA PRO A 153 0.24 4.81 -18.85
C PRO A 153 -0.32 6.23 -18.89
N GLU A 154 -1.61 6.39 -18.57
CA GLU A 154 -2.31 7.69 -18.56
C GLU A 154 -1.71 8.66 -17.53
N SER A 155 -1.16 8.12 -16.44
CA SER A 155 -0.52 8.94 -15.40
C SER A 155 0.80 9.58 -15.86
N LEU A 156 1.40 9.11 -16.95
CA LEU A 156 2.61 9.70 -17.52
C LEU A 156 2.37 11.12 -18.06
N ILE A 157 1.16 11.41 -18.54
CA ILE A 157 0.79 12.69 -19.17
C ILE A 157 0.76 13.83 -18.14
N GLY A 158 0.39 13.52 -16.90
CA GLY A 158 0.25 14.53 -15.82
C GLY A 158 1.54 14.87 -15.07
N ILE A 159 2.64 14.18 -15.37
CA ILE A 159 3.93 14.37 -14.69
C ILE A 159 4.93 14.97 -15.66
N SER A 160 5.34 16.21 -15.40
CA SER A 160 6.24 16.94 -16.29
C SER A 160 7.64 16.31 -16.36
N GLY A 161 8.17 16.23 -17.59
CA GLY A 161 9.56 15.86 -17.87
C GLY A 161 9.85 14.36 -17.78
N LYS A 162 11.14 14.01 -17.89
CA LYS A 162 11.67 12.63 -17.86
C LYS A 162 11.65 11.99 -16.45
N LYS A 163 10.83 12.51 -15.53
CA LYS A 163 10.75 11.99 -14.14
C LYS A 163 9.83 10.76 -14.03
N ALA A 164 8.79 10.67 -14.85
CA ALA A 164 7.81 9.58 -14.80
C ALA A 164 8.38 8.30 -15.41
N VAL A 165 8.09 7.17 -14.76
CA VAL A 165 8.46 5.81 -15.20
C VAL A 165 7.26 4.89 -14.99
N LEU A 166 6.80 4.22 -16.04
CA LEU A 166 5.74 3.21 -15.93
C LEU A 166 6.32 1.93 -15.33
N THR A 167 5.85 1.55 -14.14
CA THR A 167 6.36 0.36 -13.42
C THR A 167 5.26 -0.63 -13.05
N GLY A 168 4.00 -0.23 -13.10
CA GLY A 168 2.92 -0.98 -12.46
C GLY A 168 2.94 -0.82 -10.94
N THR A 169 2.09 -1.57 -10.26
CA THR A 169 1.99 -1.60 -8.79
C THR A 169 2.80 -2.77 -8.22
N PRO A 170 3.62 -2.56 -7.19
CA PRO A 170 4.26 -3.65 -6.48
C PRO A 170 3.20 -4.57 -5.84
N ILE A 171 3.27 -5.85 -6.13
CA ILE A 171 2.42 -6.90 -5.55
C ILE A 171 3.29 -7.90 -4.80
N ARG A 172 2.74 -8.50 -3.76
CA ARG A 172 3.43 -9.54 -2.99
C ARG A 172 3.58 -10.79 -3.84
N HIS A 173 4.79 -11.38 -3.85
CA HIS A 173 5.08 -12.56 -4.67
C HIS A 173 4.20 -13.75 -4.29
N GLU A 174 3.87 -13.89 -3.01
CA GLU A 174 3.04 -14.97 -2.49
C GLU A 174 1.64 -15.02 -3.16
N ILE A 175 1.14 -13.88 -3.65
CA ILE A 175 -0.14 -13.82 -4.37
C ILE A 175 -0.07 -14.60 -5.69
N LEU A 176 1.11 -14.65 -6.32
CA LEU A 176 1.32 -15.37 -7.58
C LEU A 176 1.55 -16.87 -7.40
N GLU A 177 1.79 -17.31 -6.16
CA GLU A 177 2.05 -18.71 -5.79
C GLU A 177 0.79 -19.43 -5.29
N GLY A 178 -0.37 -18.81 -5.40
CA GLY A 178 -1.64 -19.39 -4.97
C GLY A 178 -2.05 -20.64 -5.74
N SER A 179 -2.78 -21.51 -5.09
CA SER A 179 -3.35 -22.73 -5.66
C SER A 179 -4.87 -22.62 -5.77
N ARG A 180 -5.37 -22.62 -7.01
CA ARG A 180 -6.81 -22.63 -7.30
C ARG A 180 -7.57 -23.78 -6.60
N ILE A 181 -6.95 -24.96 -6.50
CA ILE A 181 -7.56 -26.12 -5.84
C ILE A 181 -7.73 -25.84 -4.35
N LEU A 182 -6.69 -25.29 -3.69
CA LEU A 182 -6.74 -24.95 -2.28
C LEU A 182 -7.74 -23.81 -2.02
N GLY A 183 -7.81 -22.82 -2.90
CA GLY A 183 -8.78 -21.74 -2.81
C GLY A 183 -10.22 -22.21 -2.87
N LYS A 184 -10.56 -23.07 -3.83
CA LYS A 184 -11.90 -23.70 -3.91
C LYS A 184 -12.22 -24.51 -2.66
N LYS A 185 -11.26 -25.33 -2.18
CA LYS A 185 -11.41 -26.13 -0.97
C LYS A 185 -11.64 -25.26 0.27
N PHE A 186 -10.88 -24.18 0.42
CA PHE A 186 -11.06 -23.20 1.50
C PHE A 186 -12.46 -22.58 1.48
N CYS A 187 -12.94 -22.22 0.28
CA CYS A 187 -14.29 -21.67 0.09
C CYS A 187 -15.40 -22.74 0.14
N ARG A 188 -15.06 -24.03 0.30
CA ARG A 188 -16.01 -25.16 0.32
C ARG A 188 -16.81 -25.33 -0.97
N PHE A 189 -16.15 -25.09 -2.11
CA PHE A 189 -16.73 -25.29 -3.44
C PHE A 189 -16.24 -26.61 -4.02
N GLU A 190 -17.16 -27.56 -4.24
CA GLU A 190 -16.86 -28.93 -4.66
C GLU A 190 -17.15 -29.17 -6.14
N ASP A 191 -17.93 -28.29 -6.76
CA ASP A 191 -18.32 -28.41 -8.17
C ASP A 191 -17.29 -27.80 -9.14
N SER A 192 -17.53 -27.99 -10.44
CA SER A 192 -16.66 -27.52 -11.51
C SER A 192 -16.87 -26.06 -11.90
N LYS A 193 -17.88 -25.37 -11.32
CA LYS A 193 -18.16 -23.97 -11.65
C LYS A 193 -16.94 -23.08 -11.42
N PRO A 194 -16.72 -22.05 -12.26
CA PRO A 194 -15.70 -21.06 -11.98
C PRO A 194 -16.01 -20.31 -10.66
N MET A 195 -14.96 -19.89 -9.96
CA MET A 195 -15.09 -19.12 -8.74
C MET A 195 -14.94 -17.63 -9.04
N LEU A 196 -15.93 -16.86 -8.61
CA LEU A 196 -15.90 -15.39 -8.63
C LEU A 196 -15.49 -14.89 -7.24
N LEU A 197 -14.35 -14.20 -7.15
CA LEU A 197 -13.94 -13.51 -5.93
C LEU A 197 -14.46 -12.07 -5.96
N VAL A 198 -15.22 -11.69 -4.92
CA VAL A 198 -15.71 -10.32 -4.71
C VAL A 198 -15.11 -9.76 -3.43
N MET A 199 -14.50 -8.60 -3.50
CA MET A 199 -13.94 -7.92 -2.35
C MET A 199 -14.01 -6.40 -2.49
N GLY A 200 -14.36 -5.72 -1.40
CA GLY A 200 -14.29 -4.27 -1.30
C GLY A 200 -13.32 -3.91 -0.22
N GLY A 201 -12.23 -3.31 -0.40
CA GLY A 201 -11.23 -2.86 0.59
C GLY A 201 -11.24 -3.56 1.97
N SER A 202 -10.34 -3.23 2.86
CA SER A 202 -10.18 -3.90 4.18
C SER A 202 -11.39 -3.75 5.12
N LEU A 203 -12.18 -2.71 4.95
CA LEU A 203 -13.41 -2.47 5.75
C LEU A 203 -14.67 -3.04 5.08
N GLY A 204 -14.54 -3.56 3.86
CA GLY A 204 -15.67 -3.89 3.01
C GLY A 204 -16.28 -2.67 2.33
N SER A 205 -17.24 -2.90 1.47
CA SER A 205 -18.00 -1.85 0.78
C SER A 205 -19.49 -2.20 0.82
N LYS A 206 -20.30 -1.35 1.45
CA LYS A 206 -21.76 -1.54 1.54
C LYS A 206 -22.37 -1.68 0.14
N ILE A 207 -22.00 -0.80 -0.78
CA ILE A 207 -22.53 -0.79 -2.15
C ILE A 207 -22.20 -2.12 -2.85
N ILE A 208 -20.94 -2.58 -2.79
CA ILE A 208 -20.53 -3.86 -3.40
C ILE A 208 -21.30 -5.01 -2.76
N ASN A 209 -21.37 -5.05 -1.42
CA ASN A 209 -22.05 -6.12 -0.71
C ASN A 209 -23.53 -6.21 -1.09
N GLU A 210 -24.23 -5.07 -1.15
CA GLU A 210 -25.65 -5.00 -1.54
C GLU A 210 -25.83 -5.37 -3.01
N SER A 211 -25.00 -4.87 -3.92
CA SER A 211 -25.08 -5.19 -5.35
C SER A 211 -24.89 -6.68 -5.62
N ILE A 212 -23.90 -7.31 -4.99
CA ILE A 212 -23.68 -8.76 -5.17
C ILE A 212 -24.84 -9.58 -4.62
N ARG A 213 -25.37 -9.21 -3.46
CA ARG A 213 -26.49 -9.92 -2.85
C ARG A 213 -27.78 -9.78 -3.64
N SER A 214 -28.01 -8.64 -4.28
CA SER A 214 -29.21 -8.41 -5.10
C SER A 214 -29.26 -9.26 -6.38
N CYS A 215 -28.10 -9.66 -6.93
CA CYS A 215 -28.01 -10.53 -8.13
C CYS A 215 -27.42 -11.92 -7.81
N LEU A 216 -27.36 -12.30 -6.53
CA LEU A 216 -26.67 -13.52 -6.11
C LEU A 216 -27.26 -14.78 -6.72
N ASP A 217 -28.57 -14.90 -6.80
CA ASP A 217 -29.23 -16.07 -7.37
C ASP A 217 -28.89 -16.28 -8.85
N GLU A 218 -28.81 -15.20 -9.61
CA GLU A 218 -28.40 -15.22 -11.00
C GLU A 218 -26.92 -15.63 -11.14
N LEU A 219 -26.03 -15.04 -10.31
CA LEU A 219 -24.62 -15.38 -10.31
C LEU A 219 -24.37 -16.85 -9.98
N LEU A 220 -25.13 -17.42 -9.07
CA LEU A 220 -24.99 -18.81 -8.64
C LEU A 220 -25.44 -19.82 -9.69
N LEU A 221 -26.09 -19.41 -10.77
CA LEU A 221 -26.36 -20.29 -11.90
C LEU A 221 -25.06 -20.71 -12.60
N GLU A 222 -24.11 -19.78 -12.77
CA GLU A 222 -22.89 -19.97 -13.54
C GLU A 222 -21.61 -20.04 -12.69
N TYR A 223 -21.60 -19.42 -11.50
CA TYR A 223 -20.42 -19.22 -10.67
C TYR A 223 -20.63 -19.75 -9.25
N ASN A 224 -19.53 -20.09 -8.59
CA ASN A 224 -19.43 -20.05 -7.14
C ASN A 224 -18.90 -18.68 -6.72
N VAL A 225 -19.41 -18.10 -5.64
CA VAL A 225 -19.05 -16.73 -5.21
C VAL A 225 -18.37 -16.75 -3.86
N ALA A 226 -17.09 -16.38 -3.82
CA ALA A 226 -16.34 -16.08 -2.60
C ALA A 226 -16.41 -14.56 -2.34
N HIS A 227 -17.03 -14.14 -1.24
CA HIS A 227 -17.31 -12.74 -0.96
C HIS A 227 -16.63 -12.28 0.33
N ILE A 228 -15.61 -11.40 0.23
CA ILE A 228 -14.98 -10.73 1.37
C ILE A 228 -15.76 -9.45 1.67
N CYS A 229 -16.69 -9.55 2.62
CA CYS A 229 -17.66 -8.50 2.92
C CYS A 229 -17.13 -7.38 3.81
N GLY A 230 -16.02 -7.62 4.55
CA GLY A 230 -15.54 -6.75 5.62
C GLY A 230 -16.14 -7.11 6.99
N LYS A 231 -15.48 -6.65 8.05
CA LYS A 231 -15.84 -6.97 9.44
C LYS A 231 -17.28 -6.57 9.77
N GLY A 232 -18.05 -7.50 10.35
CA GLY A 232 -19.44 -7.30 10.76
C GLY A 232 -20.45 -7.25 9.62
N ASN A 233 -20.04 -7.52 8.38
CA ASN A 233 -20.92 -7.38 7.21
C ASN A 233 -21.38 -8.72 6.60
N LYS A 234 -21.17 -9.84 7.28
CA LYS A 234 -21.77 -11.11 6.85
C LYS A 234 -23.28 -11.06 6.98
N ASP A 235 -23.96 -11.57 5.96
CA ASP A 235 -25.41 -11.77 5.99
C ASP A 235 -25.73 -13.13 6.60
N LYS A 236 -26.50 -13.13 7.69
CA LYS A 236 -26.83 -14.33 8.46
C LYS A 236 -27.74 -15.28 7.67
N ASP A 237 -28.62 -14.73 6.86
CA ASP A 237 -29.59 -15.51 6.09
C ASP A 237 -28.95 -16.24 4.90
N LEU A 238 -27.74 -15.82 4.51
CA LEU A 238 -26.99 -16.38 3.39
C LEU A 238 -25.81 -17.27 3.81
N ILE A 239 -25.64 -17.58 5.09
CA ILE A 239 -24.49 -18.36 5.60
C ILE A 239 -24.41 -19.76 4.97
N ASN A 240 -25.54 -20.40 4.76
CA ASN A 240 -25.60 -21.80 4.25
C ASN A 240 -26.00 -21.84 2.76
N LYS A 241 -25.93 -20.76 2.04
CA LYS A 241 -26.32 -20.75 0.63
C LYS A 241 -25.29 -21.50 -0.20
N LYS A 242 -25.73 -22.56 -0.88
CA LYS A 242 -24.86 -23.40 -1.74
C LYS A 242 -24.22 -22.54 -2.83
N GLY A 243 -22.90 -22.71 -3.01
CA GLY A 243 -22.13 -21.93 -3.99
C GLY A 243 -21.75 -20.52 -3.54
N TYR A 244 -22.12 -20.10 -2.30
CA TYR A 244 -21.80 -18.80 -1.77
C TYR A 244 -21.06 -18.89 -0.43
N SER A 245 -19.85 -18.34 -0.36
CA SER A 245 -19.05 -18.30 0.87
C SER A 245 -18.71 -16.87 1.24
N GLN A 246 -19.06 -16.45 2.46
CA GLN A 246 -18.83 -15.12 2.98
C GLN A 246 -17.69 -15.11 3.98
N PHE A 247 -16.81 -14.13 3.85
CA PHE A 247 -15.69 -13.89 4.76
C PHE A 247 -15.68 -12.44 5.22
N GLU A 248 -15.37 -12.19 6.48
CA GLU A 248 -15.10 -10.82 6.95
C GLU A 248 -13.72 -10.37 6.48
N TYR A 249 -12.76 -11.27 6.51
CA TYR A 249 -11.38 -11.10 6.11
C TYR A 249 -10.78 -12.46 5.77
N ILE A 250 -9.85 -12.50 4.82
CA ILE A 250 -9.01 -13.66 4.50
C ILE A 250 -7.56 -13.20 4.58
N ASP A 251 -6.72 -13.92 5.29
CA ASP A 251 -5.30 -13.63 5.46
C ASP A 251 -4.42 -14.64 4.69
N GLN A 252 -4.06 -15.73 5.34
CA GLN A 252 -3.10 -16.71 4.80
C GLN A 252 -3.59 -17.41 3.53
N GLU A 253 -4.90 -17.62 3.41
CA GLU A 253 -5.49 -18.30 2.26
C GLU A 253 -5.85 -17.36 1.09
N LEU A 254 -5.59 -16.04 1.24
CA LEU A 254 -5.98 -15.07 0.22
C LEU A 254 -5.31 -15.35 -1.13
N ASN A 255 -4.05 -15.74 -1.14
CA ASN A 255 -3.31 -16.11 -2.35
C ASN A 255 -3.99 -17.27 -3.10
N ASN A 256 -4.47 -18.30 -2.36
CA ASN A 256 -5.17 -19.44 -2.92
C ASN A 256 -6.55 -19.05 -3.47
N VAL A 257 -7.23 -18.13 -2.80
CA VAL A 257 -8.56 -17.65 -3.24
C VAL A 257 -8.44 -16.71 -4.44
N MET A 258 -7.31 -16.04 -4.63
CA MET A 258 -7.03 -15.17 -5.78
C MET A 258 -6.51 -15.92 -7.01
N ALA A 259 -6.03 -17.15 -6.87
CA ALA A 259 -5.53 -17.98 -7.96
C ALA A 259 -6.68 -18.54 -8.82
#